data_537e43fbe6e3d1aff8ac776890410fd7
#
_entry.id   537e43fbe6e3d1aff8ac776890410fd7
#
_cell.length_a   1.000
_cell.length_b   1.000
_cell.length_c   1.000
_cell.angle_alpha   90.00
_cell.angle_beta   90.00
_cell.angle_gamma   90.00
#
_symmetry.space_group_name_H-M   'P 1'
#
loop_
_entity.id
_entity.type
_entity.pdbx_description
1 polymer ?
#
loop_
_entity_poly.entity_id
_entity_poly.type
_entity_poly.pdbx_seq_one_letter_code
_entity_poly.pdbx_strand_id
1 'polypeptide(L)'
;MRQHLTDVELETYARQIVLEDIGYNGQLKLRNAKACIIGMGGLGTLIAFKLVGMGIGYLRIVDRDIVSRSDLHRQYIYDSDSVGKPKIEVAYQKLNILNPDVKLDPFPESLNSNNVNELIGGVDVVLDGLDSPETRYLINRTCNRFNIPYVFGAAIKDLGNVSTLVPGQTVCLECFMPGLKDDDLPKCGIVGVHPSALGIVTAIQVFEAVRLILGQKPKLLNKLLYIDLGDMKFDMLNLSIRENCPICGLNPTGFPEPIEDRFFEETCARDGRRNFILSPKERIEINLDQLRIILSERGFRIKTSGIFGITFEQSEEVTTSILKSGVMIVQISPKLKRNIKNDVFHTYKSILVNGLGLSLAILPEG
;
A
#
# COMPACT_ATOMS: atom_id res chain seq x y z
N MET A 1 11.09 7.32 -23.36
CA MET A 1 10.59 5.95 -23.60
C MET A 1 11.67 5.14 -24.31
N ARG A 2 11.93 3.90 -23.86
CA ARG A 2 12.82 2.98 -24.59
C ARG A 2 12.15 2.51 -25.87
N GLN A 3 12.92 2.38 -26.96
CA GLN A 3 12.42 1.94 -28.25
C GLN A 3 12.62 0.46 -28.51
N HIS A 4 13.55 -0.19 -27.79
CA HIS A 4 13.88 -1.59 -27.96
C HIS A 4 14.16 -2.26 -26.61
N LEU A 5 13.92 -3.56 -26.54
CA LEU A 5 14.36 -4.43 -25.45
C LEU A 5 15.84 -4.79 -25.68
N THR A 6 16.61 -4.94 -24.61
CA THR A 6 17.98 -5.45 -24.65
C THR A 6 17.99 -6.96 -24.83
N ASP A 7 19.14 -7.56 -25.20
CA ASP A 7 19.29 -9.00 -25.32
C ASP A 7 19.01 -9.72 -23.99
N VAL A 8 19.44 -9.11 -22.88
CA VAL A 8 19.16 -9.63 -21.52
C VAL A 8 17.66 -9.61 -21.23
N GLU A 9 16.94 -8.53 -21.57
CA GLU A 9 15.48 -8.45 -21.41
C GLU A 9 14.77 -9.46 -22.33
N LEU A 10 15.25 -9.69 -23.55
CA LEU A 10 14.69 -10.71 -24.45
C LEU A 10 14.85 -12.13 -23.87
N GLU A 11 16.00 -12.43 -23.29
CA GLU A 11 16.23 -13.71 -22.60
C GLU A 11 15.33 -13.84 -21.34
N THR A 12 15.34 -12.80 -20.51
CA THR A 12 14.58 -12.78 -19.24
C THR A 12 13.08 -12.97 -19.45
N TYR A 13 12.51 -12.29 -20.46
CA TYR A 13 11.08 -12.30 -20.73
C TYR A 13 10.68 -13.24 -21.88
N ALA A 14 11.56 -14.15 -22.35
CA ALA A 14 11.30 -15.02 -23.48
C ALA A 14 9.99 -15.80 -23.36
N ARG A 15 9.67 -16.33 -22.16
CA ARG A 15 8.44 -17.09 -21.91
C ARG A 15 7.18 -16.22 -21.92
N GLN A 16 7.33 -14.92 -21.68
CA GLN A 16 6.22 -13.95 -21.68
C GLN A 16 5.99 -13.38 -23.07
N ILE A 17 7.07 -13.13 -23.82
CA ILE A 17 7.03 -12.57 -25.18
C ILE A 17 6.35 -13.50 -26.19
N VAL A 18 6.41 -14.82 -25.98
CA VAL A 18 5.74 -15.79 -26.87
C VAL A 18 4.22 -15.88 -26.68
N LEU A 19 3.67 -15.22 -25.63
CA LEU A 19 2.23 -15.14 -25.46
C LEU A 19 1.64 -14.17 -26.49
N GLU A 20 0.64 -14.60 -27.27
CA GLU A 20 -0.01 -13.78 -28.31
C GLU A 20 -0.54 -12.44 -27.75
N ASP A 21 -1.10 -12.47 -26.54
CA ASP A 21 -1.65 -11.29 -25.88
C ASP A 21 -0.57 -10.27 -25.45
N ILE A 22 0.69 -10.65 -25.32
CA ILE A 22 1.80 -9.79 -24.92
C ILE A 22 2.69 -9.49 -26.11
N GLY A 23 3.39 -10.48 -26.65
CA GLY A 23 4.35 -10.33 -27.74
C GLY A 23 5.51 -9.39 -27.39
N TYR A 24 6.37 -9.14 -28.34
CA TYR A 24 7.48 -8.18 -28.22
C TYR A 24 6.98 -6.76 -27.88
N ASN A 25 5.96 -6.29 -28.61
CA ASN A 25 5.43 -4.94 -28.44
C ASN A 25 4.73 -4.73 -27.10
N GLY A 26 4.07 -5.75 -26.59
CA GLY A 26 3.47 -5.72 -25.24
C GLY A 26 4.54 -5.67 -24.16
N GLN A 27 5.61 -6.46 -24.29
CA GLN A 27 6.75 -6.39 -23.36
C GLN A 27 7.40 -5.01 -23.37
N LEU A 28 7.55 -4.40 -24.55
CA LEU A 28 8.09 -3.04 -24.66
C LEU A 28 7.16 -2.00 -24.01
N LYS A 29 5.83 -2.17 -24.12
CA LYS A 29 4.86 -1.34 -23.39
C LYS A 29 5.00 -1.50 -21.88
N LEU A 30 5.08 -2.73 -21.38
CA LEU A 30 5.31 -3.01 -19.94
C LEU A 30 6.60 -2.32 -19.45
N ARG A 31 7.68 -2.42 -20.22
CA ARG A 31 8.97 -1.81 -19.90
C ARG A 31 8.94 -0.28 -19.85
N ASN A 32 7.97 0.35 -20.50
CA ASN A 32 7.77 1.80 -20.48
C ASN A 32 6.67 2.24 -19.52
N ALA A 33 5.88 1.31 -18.96
CA ALA A 33 4.75 1.61 -18.12
C ALA A 33 5.15 1.95 -16.68
N LYS A 34 4.26 2.69 -16.03
CA LYS A 34 4.38 3.12 -14.64
C LYS A 34 3.17 2.63 -13.85
N ALA A 35 3.40 1.89 -12.78
CA ALA A 35 2.34 1.48 -11.86
C ALA A 35 2.59 2.02 -10.45
N CYS A 36 1.51 2.15 -9.68
CA CYS A 36 1.54 2.47 -8.26
C CYS A 36 0.80 1.41 -7.47
N ILE A 37 1.39 0.93 -6.40
CA ILE A 37 0.77 0.02 -5.43
C ILE A 37 0.66 0.76 -4.11
N ILE A 38 -0.55 0.85 -3.59
CA ILE A 38 -0.81 1.40 -2.26
C ILE A 38 -1.06 0.25 -1.30
N GLY A 39 -0.19 0.14 -0.29
CA GLY A 39 -0.13 -0.98 0.65
C GLY A 39 0.81 -2.10 0.20
N MET A 40 1.78 -2.46 1.05
CA MET A 40 2.72 -3.56 0.85
C MET A 40 2.45 -4.70 1.85
N GLY A 41 1.16 -4.97 2.05
CA GLY A 41 0.65 -6.09 2.82
C GLY A 41 0.50 -7.38 2.01
N GLY A 42 -0.51 -8.20 2.37
CA GLY A 42 -0.77 -9.50 1.72
C GLY A 42 -1.09 -9.43 0.23
N LEU A 43 -1.79 -8.37 -0.22
CA LEU A 43 -2.06 -8.13 -1.63
C LEU A 43 -0.86 -7.46 -2.31
N GLY A 44 -0.42 -6.32 -1.78
CA GLY A 44 0.57 -5.48 -2.45
C GLY A 44 1.92 -6.15 -2.68
N THR A 45 2.40 -6.97 -1.74
CA THR A 45 3.66 -7.71 -1.92
C THR A 45 3.61 -8.70 -3.08
N LEU A 46 2.49 -9.41 -3.23
CA LEU A 46 2.29 -10.37 -4.32
C LEU A 46 2.11 -9.67 -5.69
N ILE A 47 1.44 -8.52 -5.70
CA ILE A 47 1.30 -7.68 -6.90
C ILE A 47 2.67 -7.15 -7.32
N ALA A 48 3.44 -6.56 -6.39
CA ALA A 48 4.75 -6.01 -6.64
C ALA A 48 5.72 -7.06 -7.19
N PHE A 49 5.76 -8.25 -6.56
CA PHE A 49 6.61 -9.36 -6.99
C PHE A 49 6.31 -9.77 -8.45
N LYS A 50 5.02 -9.89 -8.81
CA LYS A 50 4.59 -10.26 -10.17
C LYS A 50 4.94 -9.17 -11.18
N LEU A 51 4.61 -7.89 -10.92
CA LEU A 51 4.86 -6.79 -11.86
C LEU A 51 6.36 -6.57 -12.09
N VAL A 52 7.17 -6.65 -11.03
CA VAL A 52 8.62 -6.53 -11.13
C VAL A 52 9.20 -7.72 -11.90
N GLY A 53 8.75 -8.94 -11.61
CA GLY A 53 9.15 -10.14 -12.38
C GLY A 53 8.74 -10.08 -13.84
N MET A 54 7.61 -9.45 -14.17
CA MET A 54 7.15 -9.22 -15.54
C MET A 54 7.86 -8.07 -16.27
N GLY A 55 8.72 -7.31 -15.58
CA GLY A 55 9.51 -6.23 -16.19
C GLY A 55 8.75 -4.93 -16.39
N ILE A 56 7.89 -4.54 -15.45
CA ILE A 56 7.33 -3.17 -15.42
C ILE A 56 8.46 -2.14 -15.39
N GLY A 57 8.35 -1.03 -16.13
CA GLY A 57 9.44 -0.05 -16.20
C GLY A 57 9.62 0.77 -14.93
N TYR A 58 8.53 1.11 -14.27
CA TYR A 58 8.51 1.91 -13.04
C TYR A 58 7.44 1.38 -12.09
N LEU A 59 7.79 1.22 -10.84
CA LEU A 59 6.87 0.80 -9.80
C LEU A 59 7.02 1.69 -8.56
N ARG A 60 5.97 2.47 -8.26
CA ARG A 60 5.82 3.17 -6.98
C ARG A 60 5.18 2.25 -5.98
N ILE A 61 5.76 2.18 -4.78
CA ILE A 61 5.24 1.40 -3.67
C ILE A 61 5.10 2.28 -2.44
N VAL A 62 3.94 2.23 -1.79
CA VAL A 62 3.60 3.08 -0.65
C VAL A 62 3.14 2.20 0.52
N ASP A 63 3.82 2.30 1.65
CA ASP A 63 3.42 1.63 2.89
C ASP A 63 4.16 2.26 4.08
N ARG A 64 3.49 2.36 5.22
CA ARG A 64 4.06 2.91 6.45
C ARG A 64 4.49 1.86 7.48
N ASP A 65 4.06 0.61 7.30
CA ASP A 65 4.13 -0.41 8.34
C ASP A 65 5.54 -0.98 8.54
N ILE A 66 5.68 -1.62 9.70
CA ILE A 66 6.85 -2.41 10.09
C ILE A 66 6.51 -3.90 9.94
N VAL A 67 7.44 -4.68 9.43
CA VAL A 67 7.28 -6.13 9.28
C VAL A 67 7.10 -6.79 10.65
N SER A 68 6.04 -7.56 10.81
CA SER A 68 5.76 -8.35 12.00
C SER A 68 5.86 -9.86 11.72
N ARG A 69 6.05 -10.67 12.77
CA ARG A 69 6.05 -12.14 12.62
C ARG A 69 4.74 -12.66 12.04
N SER A 70 3.63 -12.03 12.37
CA SER A 70 2.31 -12.39 11.87
C SER A 70 2.10 -12.11 10.38
N ASP A 71 3.04 -11.44 9.72
CA ASP A 71 2.99 -11.17 8.28
C ASP A 71 3.57 -12.31 7.45
N LEU A 72 4.55 -13.03 7.98
CA LEU A 72 5.41 -13.95 7.22
C LEU A 72 4.66 -15.09 6.52
N HIS A 73 3.52 -15.53 7.05
CA HIS A 73 2.74 -16.63 6.47
C HIS A 73 1.98 -16.26 5.19
N ARG A 74 1.87 -14.95 4.85
CA ARG A 74 1.08 -14.47 3.70
C ARG A 74 1.72 -13.33 2.89
N GLN A 75 2.80 -12.73 3.39
CA GLN A 75 3.54 -11.64 2.75
C GLN A 75 4.95 -12.15 2.40
N TYR A 76 5.03 -13.00 1.37
CA TYR A 76 6.19 -13.82 1.06
C TYR A 76 7.47 -13.09 0.68
N ILE A 77 7.42 -11.79 0.48
CA ILE A 77 8.61 -10.97 0.28
C ILE A 77 9.40 -10.76 1.58
N TYR A 78 8.74 -10.95 2.74
CA TYR A 78 9.34 -10.81 4.06
C TYR A 78 9.74 -12.16 4.63
N ASP A 79 10.83 -12.18 5.38
CA ASP A 79 11.39 -13.33 6.08
C ASP A 79 11.62 -13.03 7.57
N SER A 80 12.18 -13.99 8.32
CA SER A 80 12.45 -13.81 9.75
C SER A 80 13.40 -12.66 10.04
N ASP A 81 14.36 -12.38 9.12
CA ASP A 81 15.36 -11.33 9.28
C ASP A 81 14.81 -9.95 8.94
N SER A 82 13.61 -9.91 8.34
CA SER A 82 12.88 -8.70 8.00
C SER A 82 12.09 -8.14 9.20
N VAL A 83 11.82 -8.96 10.21
CA VAL A 83 10.98 -8.55 11.36
C VAL A 83 11.58 -7.34 12.10
N GLY A 84 10.74 -6.31 12.27
CA GLY A 84 11.14 -5.05 12.90
C GLY A 84 11.72 -4.01 11.94
N LYS A 85 11.87 -4.33 10.65
CA LYS A 85 12.27 -3.37 9.61
C LYS A 85 11.05 -2.75 8.95
N PRO A 86 11.15 -1.52 8.39
CA PRO A 86 10.09 -0.96 7.56
C PRO A 86 9.75 -1.88 6.38
N LYS A 87 8.45 -2.11 6.11
CA LYS A 87 8.01 -2.93 4.97
C LYS A 87 8.58 -2.44 3.65
N ILE A 88 8.58 -1.12 3.44
CA ILE A 88 9.15 -0.48 2.25
C ILE A 88 10.64 -0.75 2.09
N GLU A 89 11.40 -0.75 3.18
CA GLU A 89 12.85 -1.04 3.16
C GLU A 89 13.12 -2.43 2.58
N VAL A 90 12.44 -3.42 3.15
CA VAL A 90 12.63 -4.83 2.75
C VAL A 90 12.10 -5.07 1.35
N ALA A 91 10.91 -4.53 1.03
CA ALA A 91 10.32 -4.65 -0.29
C ALA A 91 11.24 -4.06 -1.37
N TYR A 92 11.76 -2.85 -1.16
CA TYR A 92 12.71 -2.22 -2.07
C TYR A 92 13.93 -3.10 -2.32
N GLN A 93 14.56 -3.61 -1.25
CA GLN A 93 15.76 -4.44 -1.36
C GLN A 93 15.49 -5.74 -2.14
N LYS A 94 14.42 -6.46 -1.78
CA LYS A 94 14.09 -7.76 -2.39
C LYS A 94 13.63 -7.61 -3.84
N LEU A 95 12.83 -6.60 -4.16
CA LEU A 95 12.37 -6.33 -5.52
C LEU A 95 13.51 -5.86 -6.43
N ASN A 96 14.46 -5.07 -5.91
CA ASN A 96 15.64 -4.66 -6.66
C ASN A 96 16.58 -5.84 -6.97
N ILE A 97 16.66 -6.82 -6.07
CA ILE A 97 17.41 -8.07 -6.34
C ILE A 97 16.68 -8.91 -7.39
N LEU A 98 15.34 -8.99 -7.33
CA LEU A 98 14.54 -9.75 -8.29
C LEU A 98 14.71 -9.21 -9.72
N ASN A 99 14.67 -7.89 -9.89
CA ASN A 99 14.84 -7.25 -11.19
C ASN A 99 15.40 -5.83 -11.04
N PRO A 100 16.73 -5.67 -11.16
CA PRO A 100 17.40 -4.38 -10.99
C PRO A 100 17.09 -3.37 -12.09
N ASP A 101 16.53 -3.80 -13.22
CA ASP A 101 16.15 -2.92 -14.32
C ASP A 101 14.86 -2.17 -14.07
N VAL A 102 14.04 -2.60 -13.12
CA VAL A 102 12.80 -1.90 -12.72
C VAL A 102 13.15 -0.70 -11.86
N LYS A 103 12.68 0.48 -12.25
CA LYS A 103 12.82 1.67 -11.41
C LYS A 103 11.81 1.61 -10.28
N LEU A 104 12.27 1.32 -9.07
CA LEU A 104 11.46 1.35 -7.84
C LEU A 104 11.45 2.75 -7.23
N ASP A 105 10.26 3.20 -6.78
CA ASP A 105 10.02 4.50 -6.15
C ASP A 105 9.28 4.27 -4.80
N PRO A 106 10.02 4.04 -3.71
CA PRO A 106 9.47 3.66 -2.42
C PRO A 106 9.10 4.85 -1.55
N PHE A 107 7.89 4.82 -0.97
CA PHE A 107 7.36 5.83 -0.06
C PHE A 107 6.98 5.20 1.29
N PRO A 108 7.75 5.43 2.35
CA PRO A 108 7.45 4.96 3.70
C PRO A 108 6.44 5.88 4.39
N GLU A 109 5.22 6.00 3.83
CA GLU A 109 4.23 7.01 4.22
C GLU A 109 2.84 6.40 4.42
N SER A 110 2.03 7.08 5.24
CA SER A 110 0.57 6.91 5.26
C SER A 110 -0.06 7.66 4.10
N LEU A 111 -0.98 7.04 3.36
CA LEU A 111 -1.78 7.76 2.38
C LEU A 111 -2.84 8.60 3.10
N ASN A 112 -2.93 9.88 2.76
CA ASN A 112 -3.90 10.83 3.29
C ASN A 112 -4.28 11.89 2.23
N SER A 113 -5.20 12.80 2.55
CA SER A 113 -5.68 13.82 1.62
C SER A 113 -4.58 14.78 1.13
N ASN A 114 -3.55 15.00 1.95
CA ASN A 114 -2.47 15.95 1.65
C ASN A 114 -1.44 15.38 0.64
N ASN A 115 -1.21 14.05 0.65
CA ASN A 115 -0.17 13.43 -0.18
C ASN A 115 -0.69 12.55 -1.33
N VAL A 116 -1.98 12.17 -1.32
CA VAL A 116 -2.56 11.24 -2.30
C VAL A 116 -2.36 11.69 -3.75
N ASN A 117 -2.43 13.00 -4.02
CA ASN A 117 -2.25 13.55 -5.37
C ASN A 117 -0.86 13.29 -5.94
N GLU A 118 0.15 13.45 -5.11
CA GLU A 118 1.54 13.22 -5.48
C GLU A 118 1.82 11.71 -5.59
N LEU A 119 1.32 10.93 -4.62
CA LEU A 119 1.55 9.50 -4.57
C LEU A 119 0.85 8.72 -5.70
N ILE A 120 -0.29 9.20 -6.20
CA ILE A 120 -1.02 8.57 -7.32
C ILE A 120 -0.68 9.21 -8.66
N GLY A 121 -0.31 10.48 -8.68
CA GLY A 121 -0.08 11.22 -9.91
C GLY A 121 1.03 10.66 -10.78
N GLY A 122 0.83 10.74 -12.12
CA GLY A 122 1.86 10.43 -13.11
C GLY A 122 2.16 8.95 -13.33
N VAL A 123 1.26 8.05 -12.94
CA VAL A 123 1.30 6.61 -13.25
C VAL A 123 0.20 6.22 -14.23
N ASP A 124 0.36 5.08 -14.89
CA ASP A 124 -0.60 4.57 -15.87
C ASP A 124 -1.70 3.72 -15.24
N VAL A 125 -1.45 3.17 -14.04
CA VAL A 125 -2.41 2.36 -13.29
C VAL A 125 -2.09 2.34 -11.81
N VAL A 126 -3.14 2.33 -10.97
CA VAL A 126 -3.04 2.12 -9.51
C VAL A 126 -3.60 0.75 -9.16
N LEU A 127 -2.90 0.00 -8.30
CA LEU A 127 -3.33 -1.31 -7.80
C LEU A 127 -3.54 -1.27 -6.29
N ASP A 128 -4.62 -1.91 -5.86
CA ASP A 128 -5.06 -1.98 -4.47
C ASP A 128 -4.31 -3.06 -3.68
N GLY A 129 -3.51 -2.64 -2.72
CA GLY A 129 -2.85 -3.51 -1.74
C GLY A 129 -3.39 -3.36 -0.32
N LEU A 130 -4.52 -2.64 -0.15
CA LEU A 130 -5.07 -2.19 1.14
C LEU A 130 -6.06 -3.15 1.78
N ASP A 131 -6.35 -2.88 3.04
CA ASP A 131 -7.42 -3.48 3.84
C ASP A 131 -8.43 -2.46 4.39
N SER A 132 -8.20 -1.15 4.21
CA SER A 132 -9.03 -0.04 4.67
C SER A 132 -9.98 0.47 3.58
N PRO A 133 -11.31 0.43 3.76
CA PRO A 133 -12.30 1.05 2.87
C PRO A 133 -12.11 2.56 2.71
N GLU A 134 -11.86 3.28 3.78
CA GLU A 134 -11.72 4.74 3.75
C GLU A 134 -10.54 5.17 2.87
N THR A 135 -9.40 4.48 2.99
CA THR A 135 -8.24 4.73 2.12
C THR A 135 -8.54 4.39 0.66
N ARG A 136 -9.33 3.34 0.38
CA ARG A 136 -9.78 2.99 -0.97
C ARG A 136 -10.63 4.06 -1.62
N TYR A 137 -11.51 4.74 -0.85
CA TYR A 137 -12.28 5.87 -1.39
C TYR A 137 -11.38 7.03 -1.78
N LEU A 138 -10.35 7.33 -0.99
CA LEU A 138 -9.40 8.38 -1.31
C LEU A 138 -8.67 8.08 -2.64
N ILE A 139 -8.24 6.84 -2.85
CA ILE A 139 -7.66 6.38 -4.12
C ILE A 139 -8.67 6.51 -5.25
N ASN A 140 -9.89 5.97 -5.07
CA ASN A 140 -10.95 6.00 -6.09
C ASN A 140 -11.24 7.43 -6.56
N ARG A 141 -11.41 8.37 -5.62
CA ARG A 141 -11.68 9.79 -5.92
C ARG A 141 -10.52 10.44 -6.67
N THR A 142 -9.29 10.18 -6.24
CA THR A 142 -8.10 10.73 -6.86
C THR A 142 -7.85 10.13 -8.24
N CYS A 143 -8.03 8.82 -8.41
CA CYS A 143 -7.96 8.15 -9.70
C CYS A 143 -8.99 8.70 -10.69
N ASN A 144 -10.24 8.92 -10.26
CA ASN A 144 -11.27 9.54 -11.10
C ASN A 144 -10.87 10.96 -11.52
N ARG A 145 -10.36 11.78 -10.60
CA ARG A 145 -9.94 13.16 -10.89
C ARG A 145 -8.75 13.23 -11.87
N PHE A 146 -7.81 12.30 -11.77
CA PHE A 146 -6.61 12.27 -12.63
C PHE A 146 -6.79 11.41 -13.89
N ASN A 147 -7.97 10.81 -14.07
CA ASN A 147 -8.26 9.89 -15.16
C ASN A 147 -7.27 8.70 -15.22
N ILE A 148 -6.94 8.15 -14.06
CA ILE A 148 -6.03 7.01 -13.91
C ILE A 148 -6.85 5.75 -13.58
N PRO A 149 -6.70 4.63 -14.30
CA PRO A 149 -7.34 3.37 -13.97
C PRO A 149 -6.93 2.85 -12.59
N TYR A 150 -7.90 2.27 -11.86
CA TYR A 150 -7.70 1.67 -10.55
C TYR A 150 -8.17 0.21 -10.56
N VAL A 151 -7.26 -0.70 -10.25
CA VAL A 151 -7.58 -2.13 -10.12
C VAL A 151 -7.82 -2.45 -8.66
N PHE A 152 -9.10 -2.49 -8.29
CA PHE A 152 -9.57 -2.83 -6.96
C PHE A 152 -9.36 -4.32 -6.66
N GLY A 153 -8.95 -4.64 -5.42
CA GLY A 153 -8.86 -6.00 -4.91
C GLY A 153 -9.09 -6.04 -3.41
N ALA A 154 -9.83 -7.03 -2.93
CA ALA A 154 -10.07 -7.26 -1.52
C ALA A 154 -10.08 -8.75 -1.22
N ALA A 155 -9.60 -9.14 -0.02
CA ALA A 155 -9.63 -10.51 0.46
C ALA A 155 -9.87 -10.56 1.97
N ILE A 156 -10.76 -11.48 2.38
CA ILE A 156 -11.06 -11.76 3.78
C ILE A 156 -11.45 -13.23 3.92
N LYS A 157 -10.94 -13.93 4.93
CA LYS A 157 -11.09 -15.39 5.06
C LYS A 157 -10.61 -16.10 3.79
N ASP A 158 -11.48 -16.87 3.19
CA ASP A 158 -11.35 -17.57 1.91
C ASP A 158 -12.06 -16.86 0.76
N LEU A 159 -12.55 -15.63 1.00
CA LEU A 159 -13.28 -14.82 0.02
C LEU A 159 -12.37 -13.79 -0.63
N GLY A 160 -12.65 -13.47 -1.89
CA GLY A 160 -11.97 -12.42 -2.64
C GLY A 160 -12.90 -11.63 -3.56
N ASN A 161 -12.52 -10.39 -3.82
CA ASN A 161 -13.21 -9.52 -4.79
C ASN A 161 -12.19 -8.80 -5.67
N VAL A 162 -12.48 -8.69 -6.96
CA VAL A 162 -11.67 -7.91 -7.91
C VAL A 162 -12.57 -7.16 -8.89
N SER A 163 -12.22 -5.92 -9.20
CA SER A 163 -12.87 -5.10 -10.24
C SER A 163 -11.87 -4.15 -10.89
N THR A 164 -12.10 -3.78 -12.14
CA THR A 164 -11.28 -2.81 -12.87
C THR A 164 -12.09 -1.53 -13.09
N LEU A 165 -11.65 -0.45 -12.45
CA LEU A 165 -12.33 0.84 -12.45
C LEU A 165 -11.56 1.78 -13.39
N VAL A 166 -12.21 2.17 -14.49
CA VAL A 166 -11.65 3.08 -15.50
C VAL A 166 -12.51 4.35 -15.53
N PRO A 167 -11.96 5.49 -15.10
CA PRO A 167 -12.71 6.76 -15.06
C PRO A 167 -13.39 7.07 -16.40
N GLY A 168 -14.64 7.53 -16.34
CA GLY A 168 -15.45 7.86 -17.53
C GLY A 168 -15.94 6.65 -18.34
N GLN A 169 -15.54 5.42 -18.01
CA GLN A 169 -15.94 4.20 -18.73
C GLN A 169 -16.68 3.19 -17.84
N THR A 170 -16.40 3.19 -16.54
CA THR A 170 -16.97 2.22 -15.60
C THR A 170 -17.59 2.90 -14.40
N VAL A 171 -18.29 2.10 -13.59
CA VAL A 171 -18.65 2.48 -12.22
C VAL A 171 -17.38 2.85 -11.44
N CYS A 172 -17.51 3.69 -10.42
CA CYS A 172 -16.46 3.90 -9.41
C CYS A 172 -16.73 3.04 -8.17
N LEU A 173 -15.76 2.97 -7.27
CA LEU A 173 -15.86 2.17 -6.03
C LEU A 173 -17.11 2.55 -5.21
N GLU A 174 -17.43 3.84 -5.12
CA GLU A 174 -18.58 4.33 -4.34
C GLU A 174 -19.94 3.94 -4.94
N CYS A 175 -20.00 3.44 -6.18
CA CYS A 175 -21.24 2.92 -6.75
C CYS A 175 -21.66 1.58 -6.17
N PHE A 176 -20.72 0.68 -5.88
CA PHE A 176 -21.03 -0.66 -5.38
C PHE A 176 -20.62 -0.90 -3.92
N MET A 177 -19.79 -0.04 -3.36
CA MET A 177 -19.41 -0.05 -1.95
C MET A 177 -19.64 1.35 -1.33
N PRO A 178 -20.88 1.84 -1.21
CA PRO A 178 -21.13 3.19 -0.70
C PRO A 178 -21.01 3.26 0.82
N GLY A 179 -20.30 4.28 1.33
CA GLY A 179 -20.34 4.69 2.74
C GLY A 179 -19.80 3.67 3.75
N LEU A 180 -19.03 2.69 3.32
CA LEU A 180 -18.43 1.71 4.22
C LEU A 180 -17.27 2.35 4.97
N LYS A 181 -17.30 2.28 6.31
CA LYS A 181 -16.23 2.80 7.17
C LYS A 181 -15.33 1.67 7.65
N ASP A 182 -14.10 2.01 8.04
CA ASP A 182 -13.14 1.04 8.59
C ASP A 182 -13.68 0.37 9.86
N ASP A 183 -14.47 1.10 10.65
CA ASP A 183 -15.08 0.60 11.90
C ASP A 183 -16.28 -0.34 11.66
N ASP A 184 -16.88 -0.32 10.47
CA ASP A 184 -17.98 -1.21 10.08
C ASP A 184 -17.51 -2.62 9.75
N LEU A 185 -16.22 -2.77 9.40
CA LEU A 185 -15.65 -4.06 9.05
C LEU A 185 -14.99 -4.76 10.25
N PRO A 186 -15.18 -6.08 10.35
CA PRO A 186 -14.39 -6.85 11.28
C PRO A 186 -12.92 -6.71 10.88
N LYS A 187 -12.10 -6.20 11.80
CA LYS A 187 -10.65 -6.01 11.54
C LYS A 187 -10.05 -7.33 11.05
N CYS A 188 -9.30 -7.29 9.94
CA CYS A 188 -8.62 -8.46 9.37
C CYS A 188 -7.80 -9.24 10.42
N GLY A 189 -7.35 -8.53 11.46
CA GLY A 189 -6.72 -9.07 12.65
C GLY A 189 -7.56 -10.10 13.41
N ILE A 190 -8.87 -10.00 13.41
CA ILE A 190 -9.79 -10.89 14.15
C ILE A 190 -10.29 -12.03 13.25
N VAL A 191 -10.60 -11.72 11.98
CA VAL A 191 -11.27 -12.65 11.07
C VAL A 191 -10.30 -13.54 10.27
N GLY A 192 -9.09 -13.04 9.99
CA GLY A 192 -8.07 -13.74 9.21
C GLY A 192 -8.27 -13.64 7.69
N VAL A 193 -7.27 -14.14 6.95
CA VAL A 193 -7.31 -14.28 5.50
C VAL A 193 -6.46 -15.47 5.08
N HIS A 194 -6.99 -16.28 4.19
CA HIS A 194 -6.28 -17.43 3.64
C HIS A 194 -5.28 -16.97 2.57
N PRO A 195 -4.00 -17.39 2.62
CA PRO A 195 -2.99 -16.97 1.65
C PRO A 195 -3.36 -17.26 0.19
N SER A 196 -4.09 -18.35 -0.07
CA SER A 196 -4.56 -18.68 -1.43
C SER A 196 -5.57 -17.66 -1.97
N ALA A 197 -6.45 -17.10 -1.13
CA ALA A 197 -7.36 -16.04 -1.55
C ALA A 197 -6.58 -14.80 -2.02
N LEU A 198 -5.55 -14.38 -1.26
CA LEU A 198 -4.63 -13.32 -1.66
C LEU A 198 -3.93 -13.65 -3.00
N GLY A 199 -3.46 -14.88 -3.16
CA GLY A 199 -2.78 -15.34 -4.37
C GLY A 199 -3.65 -15.20 -5.63
N ILE A 200 -4.92 -15.62 -5.56
CA ILE A 200 -5.86 -15.55 -6.68
C ILE A 200 -6.28 -14.12 -6.97
N VAL A 201 -6.67 -13.35 -5.94
CA VAL A 201 -7.04 -11.94 -6.09
C VAL A 201 -5.91 -11.17 -6.78
N THR A 202 -4.68 -11.30 -6.31
CA THR A 202 -3.53 -10.56 -6.87
C THR A 202 -3.14 -11.04 -8.27
N ALA A 203 -3.33 -12.32 -8.59
CA ALA A 203 -3.10 -12.82 -9.95
C ALA A 203 -4.05 -12.15 -10.95
N ILE A 204 -5.31 -12.00 -10.58
CA ILE A 204 -6.32 -11.35 -11.41
C ILE A 204 -6.08 -9.83 -11.46
N GLN A 205 -5.71 -9.17 -10.34
CA GLN A 205 -5.37 -7.75 -10.36
C GLN A 205 -4.20 -7.46 -11.32
N VAL A 206 -3.14 -8.26 -11.28
CA VAL A 206 -2.00 -8.09 -12.19
C VAL A 206 -2.40 -8.35 -13.64
N PHE A 207 -3.21 -9.38 -13.91
CA PHE A 207 -3.70 -9.67 -15.25
C PHE A 207 -4.51 -8.50 -15.83
N GLU A 208 -5.40 -7.90 -15.05
CA GLU A 208 -6.20 -6.74 -15.46
C GLU A 208 -5.32 -5.49 -15.68
N ALA A 209 -4.37 -5.24 -14.77
CA ALA A 209 -3.43 -4.11 -14.92
C ALA A 209 -2.56 -4.25 -16.16
N VAL A 210 -2.06 -5.46 -16.47
CA VAL A 210 -1.30 -5.72 -17.69
C VAL A 210 -2.16 -5.44 -18.93
N ARG A 211 -3.41 -5.87 -18.96
CA ARG A 211 -4.33 -5.56 -20.08
C ARG A 211 -4.51 -4.07 -20.28
N LEU A 212 -4.68 -3.29 -19.20
CA LEU A 212 -4.74 -1.82 -19.26
C LEU A 212 -3.46 -1.25 -19.88
N ILE A 213 -2.29 -1.64 -19.40
CA ILE A 213 -0.98 -1.18 -19.89
C ILE A 213 -0.79 -1.51 -21.38
N LEU A 214 -1.22 -2.69 -21.80
CA LEU A 214 -1.13 -3.10 -23.21
C LEU A 214 -2.14 -2.39 -24.13
N GLY A 215 -3.10 -1.65 -23.56
CA GLY A 215 -4.21 -1.02 -24.31
C GLY A 215 -5.28 -2.03 -24.73
N GLN A 216 -5.34 -3.17 -24.07
CA GLN A 216 -6.36 -4.19 -24.27
C GLN A 216 -7.56 -3.92 -23.36
N LYS A 217 -8.75 -4.36 -23.77
CA LYS A 217 -9.96 -4.24 -22.95
C LYS A 217 -9.86 -5.15 -21.71
N PRO A 218 -9.86 -4.62 -20.48
CA PRO A 218 -9.95 -5.41 -19.26
C PRO A 218 -11.20 -6.32 -19.24
N LYS A 219 -11.13 -7.44 -18.53
CA LYS A 219 -12.24 -8.40 -18.46
C LYS A 219 -13.27 -8.03 -17.39
N LEU A 220 -12.87 -7.22 -16.40
CA LEU A 220 -13.69 -6.84 -15.26
C LEU A 220 -14.24 -5.40 -15.33
N LEU A 221 -14.36 -4.82 -16.53
CA LEU A 221 -15.05 -3.52 -16.73
C LEU A 221 -16.52 -3.66 -16.36
N ASN A 222 -17.01 -2.82 -15.43
CA ASN A 222 -18.39 -2.87 -14.90
C ASN A 222 -18.79 -4.26 -14.37
N LYS A 223 -17.83 -4.99 -13.82
CA LYS A 223 -18.03 -6.29 -13.20
C LYS A 223 -17.26 -6.38 -11.89
N LEU A 224 -17.84 -7.03 -10.90
CA LEU A 224 -17.16 -7.49 -9.71
C LEU A 224 -17.02 -8.99 -9.80
N LEU A 225 -15.79 -9.48 -9.83
CA LEU A 225 -15.53 -10.90 -9.65
C LEU A 225 -15.58 -11.18 -8.15
N TYR A 226 -16.51 -12.02 -7.75
CA TYR A 226 -16.62 -12.61 -6.42
C TYR A 226 -15.99 -13.99 -6.42
N ILE A 227 -15.10 -14.23 -5.48
CA ILE A 227 -14.35 -15.48 -5.32
C ILE A 227 -14.68 -16.04 -3.95
N ASP A 228 -15.12 -17.31 -3.93
CA ASP A 228 -15.36 -18.08 -2.71
C ASP A 228 -14.61 -19.40 -2.84
N LEU A 229 -13.48 -19.53 -2.12
CA LEU A 229 -12.67 -20.73 -2.16
C LEU A 229 -13.25 -21.87 -1.31
N GLY A 230 -14.10 -21.56 -0.32
CA GLY A 230 -14.78 -22.56 0.49
C GLY A 230 -15.72 -23.41 -0.37
N ASP A 231 -16.46 -22.77 -1.25
CA ASP A 231 -17.39 -23.40 -2.19
C ASP A 231 -16.81 -23.56 -3.61
N MET A 232 -15.56 -23.13 -3.85
CA MET A 232 -14.91 -23.11 -5.19
C MET A 232 -15.74 -22.37 -6.25
N LYS A 233 -16.39 -21.25 -5.86
CA LYS A 233 -17.22 -20.43 -6.74
C LYS A 233 -16.48 -19.19 -7.23
N PHE A 234 -16.71 -18.84 -8.48
CA PHE A 234 -16.18 -17.67 -9.16
C PHE A 234 -17.30 -16.99 -9.93
N ASP A 235 -17.98 -16.05 -9.28
CA ASP A 235 -19.16 -15.38 -9.82
C ASP A 235 -18.82 -13.98 -10.33
N MET A 236 -19.30 -13.64 -11.54
CA MET A 236 -19.18 -12.30 -12.09
C MET A 236 -20.51 -11.53 -11.91
N LEU A 237 -20.51 -10.55 -11.04
CA LEU A 237 -21.64 -9.66 -10.81
C LEU A 237 -21.53 -8.42 -11.70
N ASN A 238 -22.60 -8.12 -12.45
CA ASN A 238 -22.65 -6.89 -13.22
C ASN A 238 -22.87 -5.68 -12.30
N LEU A 239 -22.09 -4.62 -12.53
CA LEU A 239 -22.17 -3.37 -11.79
C LEU A 239 -22.79 -2.28 -12.67
N SER A 240 -23.61 -1.43 -12.05
CA SER A 240 -24.25 -0.28 -12.72
C SER A 240 -23.87 1.02 -12.01
N ILE A 241 -23.68 2.08 -12.79
CA ILE A 241 -23.47 3.44 -12.26
C ILE A 241 -24.72 3.87 -11.51
N ARG A 242 -24.55 4.35 -10.27
CA ARG A 242 -25.65 5.00 -9.55
C ARG A 242 -25.86 6.40 -10.10
N GLU A 243 -27.07 6.73 -10.50
CA GLU A 243 -27.41 8.03 -11.12
C GLU A 243 -26.97 9.23 -10.25
N ASN A 244 -27.12 9.11 -8.93
CA ASN A 244 -26.76 10.13 -7.95
C ASN A 244 -25.34 9.95 -7.36
N CYS A 245 -24.46 9.16 -7.97
CA CYS A 245 -23.10 9.03 -7.50
C CYS A 245 -22.35 10.37 -7.61
N PRO A 246 -21.78 10.91 -6.52
CA PRO A 246 -21.12 12.21 -6.56
C PRO A 246 -19.81 12.20 -7.36
N ILE A 247 -19.27 11.00 -7.67
CA ILE A 247 -17.98 10.82 -8.38
C ILE A 247 -18.20 10.55 -9.87
N CYS A 248 -19.05 9.60 -10.22
CA CYS A 248 -19.21 9.11 -11.61
C CYS A 248 -20.66 9.00 -12.06
N GLY A 249 -21.64 9.58 -11.34
CA GLY A 249 -23.05 9.59 -11.71
C GLY A 249 -23.36 10.42 -12.94
N LEU A 250 -24.65 10.54 -13.30
CA LEU A 250 -25.09 11.31 -14.46
C LEU A 250 -24.77 12.81 -14.33
N ASN A 251 -24.83 13.34 -13.10
CA ASN A 251 -24.47 14.71 -12.76
C ASN A 251 -23.57 14.68 -11.52
N PRO A 252 -22.28 14.33 -11.68
CA PRO A 252 -21.39 14.19 -10.54
C PRO A 252 -21.18 15.57 -9.89
N THR A 253 -21.48 15.68 -8.61
CA THR A 253 -21.30 16.94 -7.87
C THR A 253 -19.82 17.24 -7.62
N GLY A 254 -18.95 16.22 -7.67
CA GLY A 254 -17.54 16.32 -7.30
C GLY A 254 -17.30 16.49 -5.80
N PHE A 255 -18.35 16.54 -4.98
CA PHE A 255 -18.30 16.74 -3.53
C PHE A 255 -18.85 15.51 -2.78
N PRO A 256 -18.11 14.39 -2.74
CA PRO A 256 -18.46 13.27 -1.87
C PRO A 256 -18.32 13.66 -0.39
N GLU A 257 -18.88 12.85 0.52
CA GLU A 257 -18.64 13.03 1.95
C GLU A 257 -17.14 13.09 2.25
N PRO A 258 -16.68 14.04 3.08
CA PRO A 258 -15.28 14.15 3.46
C PRO A 258 -14.76 12.84 4.09
N ILE A 259 -13.53 12.50 3.80
CA ILE A 259 -12.79 11.45 4.50
C ILE A 259 -11.88 12.16 5.49
N GLU A 260 -12.03 11.81 6.76
CA GLU A 260 -11.19 12.40 7.81
C GLU A 260 -9.80 11.77 7.78
N ASP A 261 -8.78 12.62 7.73
CA ASP A 261 -7.39 12.16 7.85
C ASP A 261 -7.08 11.77 9.29
N ARG A 262 -6.57 10.58 9.46
CA ARG A 262 -6.14 10.07 10.77
C ARG A 262 -4.62 10.23 10.91
N PHE A 263 -4.18 11.32 11.52
CA PHE A 263 -2.76 11.56 11.82
C PHE A 263 -2.29 10.87 13.10
N PHE A 264 -3.23 10.44 13.93
CA PHE A 264 -3.00 9.59 15.09
C PHE A 264 -3.95 8.39 15.05
N GLU A 265 -3.39 7.20 15.14
CA GLU A 265 -4.16 5.95 15.13
C GLU A 265 -3.69 5.04 16.26
N GLU A 266 -4.64 4.37 16.91
CA GLU A 266 -4.38 3.26 17.83
C GLU A 266 -4.95 1.98 17.21
N THR A 267 -4.09 0.99 17.02
CA THR A 267 -4.49 -0.31 16.46
C THR A 267 -4.02 -1.44 17.38
N CYS A 268 -4.80 -2.51 17.43
CA CYS A 268 -4.44 -3.71 18.17
C CYS A 268 -3.92 -4.77 17.20
N ALA A 269 -2.70 -5.24 17.43
CA ALA A 269 -2.16 -6.39 16.71
C ALA A 269 -2.77 -7.70 17.25
N ARG A 270 -2.76 -8.76 16.42
CA ARG A 270 -3.31 -10.08 16.79
C ARG A 270 -2.67 -10.75 17.99
N ASP A 271 -1.41 -10.45 18.24
CA ASP A 271 -0.64 -10.96 19.38
C ASP A 271 -0.88 -10.17 20.69
N GLY A 272 -1.91 -9.30 20.69
CA GLY A 272 -2.27 -8.46 21.82
C GLY A 272 -1.41 -7.21 21.97
N ARG A 273 -0.47 -6.95 21.08
CA ARG A 273 0.27 -5.69 21.05
C ARG A 273 -0.65 -4.55 20.66
N ARG A 274 -0.42 -3.39 21.24
CA ARG A 274 -1.03 -2.14 20.81
C ARG A 274 -0.01 -1.37 19.98
N ASN A 275 -0.45 -0.85 18.85
CA ASN A 275 0.37 0.03 18.01
C ASN A 275 -0.23 1.42 18.02
N PHE A 276 0.61 2.41 18.27
CA PHE A 276 0.29 3.82 18.03
C PHE A 276 1.04 4.27 16.81
N ILE A 277 0.32 4.91 15.88
CA ILE A 277 0.88 5.44 14.64
C ILE A 277 0.63 6.94 14.64
N LEU A 278 1.71 7.71 14.53
CA LEU A 278 1.69 9.15 14.41
C LEU A 278 2.25 9.52 13.05
N SER A 279 1.43 10.22 12.26
CA SER A 279 1.83 10.74 10.95
C SER A 279 1.93 12.25 11.04
N PRO A 280 2.93 12.90 10.44
CA PRO A 280 2.97 14.35 10.36
C PRO A 280 1.82 14.88 9.49
N LYS A 281 1.28 16.06 9.83
CA LYS A 281 0.20 16.72 9.07
C LYS A 281 0.63 17.13 7.67
N GLU A 282 1.91 17.44 7.51
CA GLU A 282 2.51 17.81 6.23
C GLU A 282 3.59 16.80 5.85
N ARG A 283 3.84 16.67 4.57
CA ARG A 283 4.91 15.80 4.09
C ARG A 283 6.26 16.38 4.47
N ILE A 284 7.08 15.58 5.12
CA ILE A 284 8.44 15.91 5.54
C ILE A 284 9.40 14.80 5.12
N GLU A 285 10.67 15.13 5.10
CA GLU A 285 11.75 14.15 4.95
C GLU A 285 12.79 14.42 6.04
N ILE A 286 12.97 13.44 6.94
CA ILE A 286 13.91 13.56 8.05
C ILE A 286 15.28 12.98 7.69
N ASN A 287 16.33 13.58 8.25
CA ASN A 287 17.69 13.06 8.14
C ASN A 287 17.88 11.91 9.13
N LEU A 288 17.95 10.67 8.59
CA LEU A 288 18.10 9.46 9.42
C LEU A 288 19.46 9.36 10.12
N ASP A 289 20.54 9.94 9.56
CA ASP A 289 21.83 9.96 10.24
C ASP A 289 21.81 10.87 11.46
N GLN A 290 21.19 12.04 11.35
CA GLN A 290 20.95 12.93 12.49
C GLN A 290 20.04 12.27 13.53
N LEU A 291 18.97 11.61 13.10
CA LEU A 291 18.09 10.85 14.00
C LEU A 291 18.88 9.77 14.75
N ARG A 292 19.77 9.04 14.07
CA ARG A 292 20.61 7.99 14.70
C ARG A 292 21.48 8.58 15.81
N ILE A 293 22.09 9.73 15.60
CA ILE A 293 22.92 10.42 16.61
C ILE A 293 22.05 10.77 17.82
N ILE A 294 20.90 11.41 17.61
CA ILE A 294 19.98 11.82 18.68
C ILE A 294 19.53 10.64 19.51
N LEU A 295 19.17 9.52 18.86
CA LEU A 295 18.73 8.31 19.55
C LEU A 295 19.86 7.70 20.39
N SER A 296 21.09 7.69 19.88
CA SER A 296 22.26 7.19 20.60
C SER A 296 22.63 8.06 21.80
N GLU A 297 22.61 9.40 21.64
CA GLU A 297 22.87 10.36 22.74
C GLU A 297 21.83 10.24 23.88
N ARG A 298 20.60 9.85 23.54
CA ARG A 298 19.53 9.61 24.52
C ARG A 298 19.60 8.20 25.16
N GLY A 299 20.56 7.38 24.78
CA GLY A 299 20.76 6.04 25.32
C GLY A 299 19.76 4.99 24.79
N PHE A 300 19.04 5.26 23.70
CA PHE A 300 18.16 4.26 23.09
C PHE A 300 18.96 3.18 22.37
N ARG A 301 18.51 1.93 22.53
CA ARG A 301 19.12 0.79 21.83
C ARG A 301 18.54 0.68 20.43
N ILE A 302 19.34 1.00 19.41
CA ILE A 302 18.96 0.85 17.99
C ILE A 302 18.94 -0.65 17.64
N LYS A 303 17.81 -1.15 17.12
CA LYS A 303 17.61 -2.52 16.63
C LYS A 303 17.93 -2.64 15.16
N THR A 304 17.37 -1.75 14.36
CA THR A 304 17.58 -1.70 12.91
C THR A 304 17.77 -0.26 12.47
N SER A 305 18.62 -0.04 11.47
CA SER A 305 18.85 1.25 10.86
C SER A 305 19.01 1.04 9.36
N GLY A 306 18.07 1.56 8.60
CA GLY A 306 17.99 1.44 7.14
C GLY A 306 17.99 2.80 6.44
N ILE A 307 17.71 2.79 5.15
CA ILE A 307 17.60 4.00 4.33
C ILE A 307 16.20 4.63 4.37
N PHE A 308 15.20 3.92 4.90
CA PHE A 308 13.83 4.40 5.02
C PHE A 308 13.32 4.49 6.46
N GLY A 309 14.09 4.04 7.46
CA GLY A 309 13.68 4.17 8.85
C GLY A 309 14.66 3.59 9.84
N ILE A 310 14.45 3.93 11.12
CA ILE A 310 15.20 3.43 12.26
C ILE A 310 14.22 2.85 13.28
N THR A 311 14.50 1.63 13.75
CA THR A 311 13.76 0.98 14.84
C THR A 311 14.65 0.88 16.08
N PHE A 312 14.12 1.28 17.23
CA PHE A 312 14.85 1.29 18.51
C PHE A 312 13.95 0.85 19.67
N GLU A 313 14.56 0.41 20.73
CA GLU A 313 13.89 0.06 21.99
C GLU A 313 13.90 1.26 22.93
N GLN A 314 12.71 1.66 23.39
CA GLN A 314 12.57 2.60 24.51
C GLN A 314 12.62 1.86 25.86
N SER A 315 12.11 0.63 25.89
CA SER A 315 12.17 -0.31 27.00
C SER A 315 11.98 -1.74 26.48
N GLU A 316 12.06 -2.74 27.35
CA GLU A 316 11.76 -4.15 26.99
C GLU A 316 10.33 -4.35 26.41
N GLU A 317 9.42 -3.45 26.76
CA GLU A 317 8.00 -3.54 26.43
C GLU A 317 7.59 -2.56 25.31
N VAL A 318 8.45 -1.61 24.92
CA VAL A 318 8.15 -0.55 23.94
C VAL A 318 9.22 -0.49 22.87
N THR A 319 8.84 -0.83 21.66
CA THR A 319 9.67 -0.68 20.46
C THR A 319 9.11 0.43 19.58
N THR A 320 9.95 1.32 19.10
CA THR A 320 9.56 2.46 18.28
C THR A 320 10.31 2.44 16.96
N SER A 321 9.59 2.70 15.89
CA SER A 321 10.16 2.91 14.55
C SER A 321 9.83 4.31 14.09
N ILE A 322 10.82 5.02 13.54
CA ILE A 322 10.63 6.32 12.89
C ILE A 322 11.07 6.18 11.44
N LEU A 323 10.14 6.48 10.54
CA LEU A 323 10.35 6.41 9.11
C LEU A 323 10.91 7.74 8.58
N LYS A 324 11.55 7.71 7.42
CA LYS A 324 12.11 8.89 6.74
C LYS A 324 11.08 9.98 6.47
N SER A 325 9.82 9.61 6.32
CA SER A 325 8.66 10.51 6.22
C SER A 325 8.22 11.17 7.53
N GLY A 326 8.89 10.88 8.65
CA GLY A 326 8.48 11.35 9.97
C GLY A 326 7.35 10.53 10.61
N VAL A 327 6.81 9.54 9.95
CA VAL A 327 5.84 8.61 10.58
C VAL A 327 6.52 7.86 11.72
N MET A 328 5.92 7.90 12.91
CA MET A 328 6.37 7.15 14.07
C MET A 328 5.38 6.03 14.41
N ILE A 329 5.88 4.82 14.59
CA ILE A 329 5.10 3.65 14.97
C ILE A 329 5.64 3.15 16.30
N VAL A 330 4.80 3.14 17.33
CA VAL A 330 5.14 2.66 18.67
C VAL A 330 4.41 1.35 18.92
N GLN A 331 5.15 0.27 19.08
CA GLN A 331 4.65 -1.07 19.35
C GLN A 331 4.80 -1.39 20.83
N ILE A 332 3.69 -1.73 21.48
CA ILE A 332 3.63 -1.96 22.92
C ILE A 332 3.33 -3.43 23.20
N SER A 333 4.12 -4.03 24.04
CA SER A 333 3.90 -5.39 24.53
C SER A 333 2.56 -5.51 25.28
N PRO A 334 1.84 -6.64 25.15
CA PRO A 334 0.61 -6.91 25.92
C PRO A 334 0.81 -6.89 27.44
N LYS A 335 2.05 -7.01 27.90
CA LYS A 335 2.40 -6.96 29.31
C LYS A 335 2.23 -5.56 29.91
N LEU A 336 2.38 -4.50 29.09
CA LEU A 336 2.24 -3.12 29.53
C LEU A 336 0.77 -2.69 29.54
N LYS A 337 0.14 -2.71 30.70
CA LYS A 337 -1.30 -2.41 30.86
C LYS A 337 -1.62 -0.92 31.03
N ARG A 338 -0.61 -0.06 31.31
CA ARG A 338 -0.85 1.38 31.50
C ARG A 338 -1.18 2.08 30.18
N ASN A 339 -1.95 3.18 30.27
CA ASN A 339 -2.14 4.06 29.15
C ASN A 339 -0.88 4.90 28.94
N ILE A 340 -0.29 4.84 27.75
CA ILE A 340 0.93 5.56 27.40
C ILE A 340 0.70 6.55 26.23
N LYS A 341 -0.54 6.87 25.90
CA LYS A 341 -0.85 7.80 24.80
C LYS A 341 -0.07 9.10 24.92
N ASN A 342 -0.08 9.72 26.10
CA ASN A 342 0.66 10.97 26.35
C ASN A 342 2.18 10.79 26.24
N ASP A 343 2.72 9.63 26.69
CA ASP A 343 4.14 9.34 26.58
C ASP A 343 4.56 9.21 25.11
N VAL A 344 3.71 8.63 24.28
CA VAL A 344 3.91 8.49 22.82
C VAL A 344 3.98 9.86 22.15
N PHE A 345 3.02 10.76 22.43
CA PHE A 345 3.06 12.14 21.92
C PHE A 345 4.26 12.92 22.41
N HIS A 346 4.59 12.79 23.69
CA HIS A 346 5.77 13.43 24.25
C HIS A 346 7.06 12.96 23.57
N THR A 347 7.19 11.65 23.34
CA THR A 347 8.34 11.08 22.64
C THR A 347 8.43 11.60 21.21
N TYR A 348 7.31 11.61 20.47
CA TYR A 348 7.25 12.12 19.10
C TYR A 348 7.72 13.58 19.03
N LYS A 349 7.14 14.44 19.87
CA LYS A 349 7.53 15.85 19.97
C LYS A 349 9.00 16.01 20.36
N SER A 350 9.45 15.25 21.35
CA SER A 350 10.82 15.33 21.85
C SER A 350 11.84 14.97 20.77
N ILE A 351 11.59 13.95 19.97
CA ILE A 351 12.52 13.51 18.92
C ILE A 351 12.44 14.43 17.70
N LEU A 352 11.25 14.69 17.16
CA LEU A 352 11.11 15.40 15.90
C LEU A 352 11.28 16.92 16.06
N VAL A 353 10.69 17.51 17.10
CA VAL A 353 10.76 18.97 17.30
C VAL A 353 12.03 19.35 18.03
N ASN A 354 12.24 18.82 19.26
CA ASN A 354 13.38 19.23 20.09
C ASN A 354 14.70 18.63 19.60
N GLY A 355 14.66 17.43 18.97
CA GLY A 355 15.85 16.77 18.47
C GLY A 355 16.21 17.19 17.04
N LEU A 356 15.28 17.03 16.10
CA LEU A 356 15.51 17.32 14.68
C LEU A 356 15.18 18.77 14.27
N GLY A 357 14.66 19.61 15.19
CA GLY A 357 14.36 21.02 14.91
C GLY A 357 13.15 21.26 14.00
N LEU A 358 12.25 20.31 13.89
CA LEU A 358 11.06 20.44 13.04
C LEU A 358 10.00 21.33 13.69
N SER A 359 9.12 21.92 12.87
CA SER A 359 8.03 22.77 13.34
C SER A 359 7.01 22.02 14.20
N LEU A 360 6.49 22.65 15.25
CA LEU A 360 5.36 22.12 16.02
C LEU A 360 4.08 21.93 15.18
N ALA A 361 3.90 22.71 14.12
CA ALA A 361 2.72 22.66 13.26
C ALA A 361 2.52 21.32 12.55
N ILE A 362 3.59 20.55 12.36
CA ILE A 362 3.52 19.22 11.72
C ILE A 362 2.97 18.14 12.65
N LEU A 363 2.91 18.39 13.96
CA LEU A 363 2.46 17.36 14.90
C LEU A 363 0.96 17.14 14.80
N PRO A 364 0.50 15.86 14.88
CA PRO A 364 -0.92 15.57 15.04
C PRO A 364 -1.44 16.15 16.36
N GLU A 365 -2.73 16.50 16.36
CA GLU A 365 -3.43 16.84 17.60
C GLU A 365 -3.67 15.58 18.41
N GLY A 366 -3.45 15.66 19.73
CA GLY A 366 -3.51 14.53 20.65
C GLY A 366 -4.92 14.16 21.12
#